data_da675fb6fbc1dc1aedcbdc53fc11b99b
#
_entry.id   da675fb6fbc1dc1aedcbdc53fc11b99b
#
_cell.length_a   1.000
_cell.length_b   1.000
_cell.length_c   1.000
_cell.angle_alpha   90.00
_cell.angle_beta   90.00
_cell.angle_gamma   90.00
#
_symmetry.space_group_name_H-M   'P 1'
#
loop_
_entity.id
_entity.type
_entity.pdbx_description
1 polymer ?
#
loop_
_entity_poly.entity_id
_entity_poly.type
_entity_poly.pdbx_seq_one_letter_code
_entity_poly.pdbx_strand_id
1 'polypeptide(L)' 'MTDGTPINVNTATAEELDAVAGLRGHGFEIVRYREERGRFTDLRQLDEVPGLTGKADDGRASLTVGEG' A
#
# COMPACT_ATOMS: atom_id res chain seq x y z
N MET A 1 -15.13 6.49 -11.51
CA MET A 1 -14.82 5.35 -12.31
C MET A 1 -13.33 5.01 -12.30
N THR A 2 -13.04 3.79 -12.10
CA THR A 2 -11.65 3.32 -12.05
C THR A 2 -11.10 3.15 -13.45
N ASP A 3 -9.91 3.60 -13.66
CA ASP A 3 -9.26 3.45 -14.96
C ASP A 3 -8.22 2.33 -14.94
N GLY A 4 -8.15 1.59 -13.85
CA GLY A 4 -7.22 0.47 -13.76
C GLY A 4 -5.80 0.86 -13.39
N THR A 5 -5.56 2.11 -13.11
CA THR A 5 -4.24 2.57 -12.73
C THR A 5 -3.91 2.12 -11.31
N PRO A 6 -2.77 1.47 -11.10
CA PRO A 6 -2.40 1.05 -9.76
C PRO A 6 -2.16 2.25 -8.85
N ILE A 7 -2.43 2.06 -7.57
CA ILE A 7 -2.19 3.08 -6.57
C ILE A 7 -0.74 2.97 -6.11
N ASN A 8 -0.04 4.10 -6.11
CA ASN A 8 1.36 4.13 -5.70
C ASN A 8 1.43 4.24 -4.18
N VAL A 9 1.95 3.20 -3.54
CA VAL A 9 2.00 3.15 -2.07
C VAL A 9 2.91 4.23 -1.50
N ASN A 10 3.79 4.79 -2.29
CA ASN A 10 4.71 5.83 -1.81
C ASN A 10 4.12 7.22 -1.84
N THR A 11 3.04 7.43 -2.57
CA THR A 11 2.43 8.75 -2.69
C THR A 11 0.98 8.79 -2.27
N ALA A 12 0.34 7.63 -2.15
CA ALA A 12 -1.08 7.58 -1.82
C ALA A 12 -1.34 8.05 -0.40
N THR A 13 -2.52 8.60 -0.19
CA THR A 13 -2.95 8.95 1.16
C THR A 13 -3.46 7.70 1.86
N ALA A 14 -3.60 7.80 3.18
CA ALA A 14 -4.14 6.68 3.93
C ALA A 14 -5.54 6.32 3.45
N GLU A 15 -6.33 7.32 3.07
CA GLU A 15 -7.68 7.08 2.58
C GLU A 15 -7.68 6.32 1.26
N GLU A 16 -6.74 6.67 0.39
CA GLU A 16 -6.65 5.99 -0.90
C GLU A 16 -6.25 4.54 -0.71
N LEU A 17 -5.32 4.30 0.18
CA LEU A 17 -4.88 2.95 0.45
C LEU A 17 -5.97 2.14 1.13
N ASP A 18 -6.72 2.79 2.00
CA ASP A 18 -7.78 2.12 2.73
C ASP A 18 -8.90 1.66 1.81
N ALA A 19 -9.02 2.28 0.65
CA ALA A 19 -10.06 1.92 -0.32
C ALA A 19 -9.68 0.68 -1.12
N VAL A 20 -8.43 0.23 -1.03
CA VAL A 20 -7.99 -0.94 -1.77
C VAL A 20 -8.45 -2.20 -1.05
N ALA A 21 -9.01 -3.15 -1.81
CA ALA A 21 -9.41 -4.42 -1.22
C ALA A 21 -8.19 -5.08 -0.60
N GLY A 22 -8.37 -5.65 0.57
CA GLY A 22 -7.27 -6.29 1.28
C GLY A 22 -6.49 -5.34 2.16
N LEU A 23 -6.60 -4.02 1.91
CA LEU A 23 -5.91 -3.02 2.73
C LEU A 23 -6.88 -2.21 3.58
N ARG A 24 -8.14 -2.57 3.55
CA ARG A 24 -9.14 -1.83 4.27
C ARG A 24 -8.82 -1.78 5.76
N GLY A 25 -8.74 -0.57 6.31
CA GLY A 25 -8.37 -0.39 7.71
C GLY A 25 -6.87 -0.36 7.95
N HIS A 26 -6.05 -0.54 6.92
CA HIS A 26 -4.60 -0.61 7.07
C HIS A 26 -3.85 0.47 6.31
N GLY A 27 -4.57 1.35 5.62
CA GLY A 27 -3.90 2.41 4.87
C GLY A 27 -3.04 3.28 5.76
N PHE A 28 -3.53 3.56 6.93
CA PHE A 28 -2.82 4.39 7.89
C PHE A 28 -1.47 3.76 8.28
N GLU A 29 -1.46 2.44 8.43
CA GLU A 29 -0.24 1.74 8.81
C GLU A 29 0.80 1.79 7.71
N ILE A 30 0.36 1.77 6.46
CA ILE A 30 1.28 1.85 5.33
C ILE A 30 1.93 3.22 5.28
N VAL A 31 1.13 4.28 5.47
CA VAL A 31 1.66 5.63 5.48
C VAL A 31 2.68 5.79 6.60
N ARG A 32 2.35 5.26 7.76
CA ARG A 32 3.24 5.36 8.90
C ARG A 32 4.55 4.62 8.65
N TYR A 33 4.46 3.46 8.04
CA TYR A 33 5.66 2.67 7.75
C TYR A 33 6.59 3.45 6.83
N ARG A 34 6.03 4.03 5.76
CA ARG A 34 6.89 4.72 4.80
C ARG A 34 7.50 5.99 5.41
N GLU A 35 6.84 6.59 6.38
CA GLU A 35 7.39 7.78 7.03
C GLU A 35 8.50 7.41 8.01
N GLU A 36 8.43 6.24 8.58
CA GLU A 36 9.43 5.81 9.54
C GLU A 36 10.60 5.09 8.89
N ARG A 37 10.31 4.31 7.85
CA ARG A 37 11.32 3.47 7.23
C ARG A 37 11.78 3.98 5.87
N GLY A 38 11.07 4.94 5.31
CA GLY A 38 11.36 5.40 3.98
C GLY A 38 10.45 4.75 2.97
N ARG A 39 10.63 5.13 1.71
CA ARG A 39 9.75 4.69 0.65
C ARG A 39 9.83 3.18 0.44
N PHE A 40 8.76 2.63 -0.09
CA PHE A 40 8.75 1.24 -0.49
C PHE A 40 9.49 1.09 -1.81
N THR A 41 10.32 0.08 -1.92
CA THR A 41 11.01 -0.22 -3.16
C THR A 41 10.48 -1.49 -3.79
N ASP A 42 9.69 -2.25 -3.07
CA ASP A 42 9.12 -3.49 -3.56
C ASP A 42 7.81 -3.72 -2.83
N LEU A 43 6.78 -4.19 -3.54
CA LEU A 43 5.50 -4.44 -2.90
C LEU A 43 5.56 -5.50 -1.81
N ARG A 44 6.55 -6.38 -1.86
CA ARG A 44 6.68 -7.38 -0.81
C ARG A 44 6.98 -6.77 0.54
N GLN A 45 7.47 -5.54 0.56
CA GLN A 45 7.71 -4.87 1.82
C GLN A 45 6.43 -4.61 2.59
N LEU A 46 5.29 -4.64 1.90
CA LEU A 46 4.00 -4.46 2.58
C LEU A 46 3.76 -5.55 3.62
N ASP A 47 4.32 -6.73 3.41
CA ASP A 47 4.17 -7.81 4.40
C ASP A 47 4.89 -7.48 5.71
N GLU A 48 5.81 -6.53 5.68
CA GLU A 48 6.52 -6.12 6.88
C GLU A 48 5.75 -5.08 7.69
N VAL A 49 4.73 -4.51 7.09
CA VAL A 49 3.91 -3.53 7.80
C VAL A 49 3.06 -4.26 8.83
N PRO A 50 3.10 -3.85 10.10
CA PRO A 50 2.29 -4.51 11.12
C PRO A 50 0.82 -4.52 10.71
N GLY A 51 0.19 -5.66 10.86
CA GLY A 51 -1.21 -5.81 10.51
C GLY A 51 -1.48 -6.21 9.08
N LEU A 52 -0.46 -6.17 8.23
CA LEU A 52 -0.64 -6.49 6.81
C LEU A 52 -0.07 -7.84 6.41
N THR A 53 0.55 -8.56 7.32
CA THR A 53 1.14 -9.84 6.99
C THR A 53 0.09 -10.75 6.37
N GLY A 54 0.34 -11.19 5.14
CA GLY A 54 -0.57 -12.07 4.45
C GLY A 54 -1.79 -11.40 3.86
N LYS A 55 -1.99 -10.11 4.12
CA LYS A 55 -3.19 -9.42 3.62
C LYS A 55 -2.91 -8.60 2.38
N ALA A 56 -1.66 -8.21 2.19
CA ALA A 56 -1.32 -7.38 1.03
C ALA A 56 -1.49 -8.11 -0.28
N ASP A 57 -1.52 -9.43 -0.25
CA ASP A 57 -1.69 -10.20 -1.47
C ASP A 57 -2.98 -9.85 -2.20
N ASP A 58 -4.05 -9.63 -1.45
CA ASP A 58 -5.34 -9.35 -2.07
C ASP A 58 -5.34 -8.03 -2.82
N GLY A 59 -4.55 -7.06 -2.34
CA GLY A 59 -4.53 -5.75 -2.96
C GLY A 59 -3.33 -5.52 -3.85
N ARG A 60 -2.43 -6.48 -3.94
CA ARG A 60 -1.18 -6.28 -4.65
C ARG A 60 -1.38 -5.90 -6.11
N ALA A 61 -2.38 -6.48 -6.75
CA ALA A 61 -2.64 -6.20 -8.16
C ALA A 61 -3.07 -4.75 -8.39
N SER A 62 -3.54 -4.09 -7.35
CA SER A 62 -3.99 -2.70 -7.45
C SER A 62 -2.94 -1.72 -6.96
N LEU A 63 -1.73 -2.18 -6.68
CA LEU A 63 -0.71 -1.35 -6.06
C LEU A 63 0.57 -1.35 -6.88
N THR A 64 1.34 -0.28 -6.70
CA THR A 64 2.66 -0.18 -7.31
C THR A 64 3.54 0.64 -6.38
N VAL A 65 4.84 0.46 -6.50
CA VAL A 65 5.78 1.31 -5.77
C VAL A 65 6.22 2.49 -6.63
N GLY A 66 5.76 2.53 -7.86
CA GLY A 66 6.06 3.62 -8.76
C GLY A 66 7.46 3.55 -9.31
N GLU A 67 7.82 4.62 -9.99
CA GLU A 67 9.15 4.70 -10.60
C GLU A 67 10.19 5.18 -9.63
N GLY A 68 9.80 5.69 -8.61
CA GLY A 68 10.68 6.10 -7.58
C GLY A 68 11.34 7.38 -7.67
#